data_0a44e29687f5284b3c16bc90edaa3e6d
#
_entry.id   0a44e29687f5284b3c16bc90edaa3e6d
#
_cell.length_a   1.000
_cell.length_b   1.000
_cell.length_c   1.000
_cell.angle_alpha   90.00
_cell.angle_beta   90.00
_cell.angle_gamma   90.00
#
_symmetry.space_group_name_H-M   'P 1'
#
loop_
_entity.id
_entity.type
_entity.pdbx_description
1 polymer ?
#
loop_
_entity_poly.entity_id
_entity_poly.type
_entity_poly.pdbx_seq_one_letter_code
_entity_poly.pdbx_strand_id
1 'polypeptide(L)'
;MVIALILRTVTDYGLINRQLGAYMGIGYALLLLGIGWFRYAKASPQAPVFTVCGSVLMYLVVTETNLNPKFHLLPLLPAHLLLIVSGVIAAATTNRFRVRLPLSIGTVGMALAAIVLTFHEAAPDFRFLIVTLLAANILGHFTVRLDRCAWVRWSLFGLTVFASLWWAYRIILPVLAEPSTAASARLQLPWFLAGVGLFGCAYLAIAAREILAGKTDRIGTYFLAIPTLTVLWAFGSAQYLTTVLNSYNYQINFLSLVVSAIHLVVVWVLSRKRTEGQGGLGAICNAGALLLALSLPTVMGSAIYALPILSIAAYALIIFSGFCQSGGARLTSYLLQIHATVYLIFLLITKKTNEPLDVLVACFIMTIISYLHYQWARSNRPPTDIRFFERYDQKDFSAALLLLMALVSGFFMVEGMTSALISGDSPGRLATLTGLQSIIINGTAAGLVLWGYFGRDVEKRNIAILVIVIGGLKVFFHDLVAAKGLPLVVSVLSFGVATAVLSVIMSRWQKRMATPDEAP
;
A
#
# COMPACT_ATOMS: atom_id res chain seq x y z
N MET A 1 9.79 27.16 -32.96
CA MET A 1 8.66 26.42 -33.54
C MET A 1 8.60 26.54 -35.07
N VAL A 2 8.51 27.75 -35.67
CA VAL A 2 8.40 27.93 -37.15
C VAL A 2 9.53 27.23 -37.90
N ILE A 3 10.79 27.41 -37.49
CA ILE A 3 11.96 26.76 -38.13
C ILE A 3 11.85 25.24 -38.08
N ALA A 4 11.40 24.66 -36.96
CA ALA A 4 11.21 23.22 -36.83
C ALA A 4 10.11 22.70 -37.77
N LEU A 5 9.04 23.48 -37.94
CA LEU A 5 7.94 23.18 -38.86
C LEU A 5 8.37 23.24 -40.31
N ILE A 6 9.15 24.26 -40.66
CA ILE A 6 9.75 24.41 -42.00
C ILE A 6 10.69 23.23 -42.28
N LEU A 7 11.58 22.89 -41.34
CA LEU A 7 12.50 21.77 -41.47
C LEU A 7 11.77 20.45 -41.71
N ARG A 8 10.69 20.22 -40.95
CA ARG A 8 9.82 19.06 -41.11
C ARG A 8 9.17 19.04 -42.49
N THR A 9 8.57 20.16 -42.92
CA THR A 9 7.91 20.27 -44.22
C THR A 9 8.90 20.02 -45.36
N VAL A 10 10.08 20.59 -45.31
CA VAL A 10 11.13 20.40 -46.31
C VAL A 10 11.63 18.96 -46.36
N THR A 11 11.69 18.28 -45.18
CA THR A 11 12.04 16.86 -45.08
C THR A 11 10.92 15.97 -45.61
N ASP A 12 9.66 16.29 -45.33
CA ASP A 12 8.49 15.53 -45.78
C ASP A 12 8.33 15.61 -47.32
N TYR A 13 8.66 16.75 -47.92
CA TYR A 13 8.71 16.91 -49.39
C TYR A 13 9.93 16.26 -50.05
N GLY A 14 10.82 15.61 -49.27
CA GLY A 14 11.98 14.91 -49.81
C GLY A 14 13.11 15.82 -50.33
N LEU A 15 13.05 17.15 -50.08
CA LEU A 15 14.08 18.10 -50.47
C LEU A 15 15.37 17.97 -49.65
N ILE A 16 15.26 17.43 -48.43
CA ILE A 16 16.40 17.09 -47.56
C ILE A 16 16.27 15.61 -47.14
N ASN A 17 17.41 14.94 -47.13
CA ASN A 17 17.45 13.55 -46.58
C ASN A 17 16.95 13.55 -45.13
N ARG A 18 16.03 12.65 -44.82
CA ARG A 18 15.39 12.54 -43.51
C ARG A 18 16.38 12.37 -42.35
N GLN A 19 17.50 11.67 -42.57
CA GLN A 19 18.59 11.58 -41.59
C GLN A 19 19.19 12.96 -41.29
N LEU A 20 19.48 13.71 -42.32
CA LEU A 20 20.02 15.04 -42.17
C LEU A 20 19.01 15.98 -41.47
N GLY A 21 17.72 15.87 -41.81
CA GLY A 21 16.64 16.61 -41.14
C GLY A 21 16.55 16.30 -39.64
N ALA A 22 16.67 15.05 -39.26
CA ALA A 22 16.69 14.60 -37.85
C ALA A 22 17.91 15.19 -37.10
N TYR A 23 19.11 15.08 -37.65
CA TYR A 23 20.32 15.67 -37.02
C TYR A 23 20.23 17.18 -36.92
N MET A 24 19.71 17.88 -37.94
CA MET A 24 19.46 19.32 -37.88
C MET A 24 18.43 19.67 -36.80
N GLY A 25 17.37 18.87 -36.63
CA GLY A 25 16.37 19.03 -35.57
C GLY A 25 16.98 18.92 -34.18
N ILE A 26 17.79 17.89 -33.95
CA ILE A 26 18.54 17.67 -32.69
C ILE A 26 19.50 18.84 -32.44
N GLY A 27 20.30 19.21 -33.45
CA GLY A 27 21.22 20.34 -33.34
C GLY A 27 20.52 21.66 -33.01
N TYR A 28 19.37 21.92 -33.66
CA TYR A 28 18.55 23.10 -33.36
C TYR A 28 17.95 23.07 -31.95
N ALA A 29 17.51 21.91 -31.47
CA ALA A 29 17.02 21.76 -30.10
C ALA A 29 18.12 22.03 -29.05
N LEU A 30 19.34 21.53 -29.28
CA LEU A 30 20.51 21.80 -28.43
C LEU A 30 20.91 23.28 -28.47
N LEU A 31 20.85 23.89 -29.63
CA LEU A 31 21.12 25.34 -29.81
C LEU A 31 20.12 26.18 -29.01
N LEU A 32 18.82 25.83 -29.05
CA LEU A 32 17.79 26.52 -28.25
C LEU A 32 18.04 26.37 -26.75
N LEU A 33 18.42 25.17 -26.27
CA LEU A 33 18.81 24.97 -24.89
C LEU A 33 20.03 25.80 -24.48
N GLY A 34 21.05 25.91 -25.36
CA GLY A 34 22.21 26.75 -25.15
C GLY A 34 21.85 28.24 -25.12
N ILE A 35 21.04 28.74 -26.07
CA ILE A 35 20.53 30.11 -26.05
C ILE A 35 19.75 30.37 -24.76
N GLY A 36 18.90 29.44 -24.33
CA GLY A 36 18.16 29.54 -23.08
C GLY A 36 19.09 29.74 -21.89
N TRP A 37 20.15 28.92 -21.79
CA TRP A 37 21.19 29.06 -20.75
C TRP A 37 21.81 30.47 -20.75
N PHE A 38 22.28 31.00 -21.92
CA PHE A 38 22.84 32.33 -22.01
C PHE A 38 21.83 33.43 -21.66
N ARG A 39 20.57 33.27 -22.05
CA ARG A 39 19.51 34.23 -21.72
C ARG A 39 19.19 34.24 -20.23
N TYR A 40 19.22 33.08 -19.55
CA TYR A 40 19.11 33.03 -18.08
C TYR A 40 20.31 33.73 -17.41
N ALA A 41 21.52 33.56 -17.92
CA ALA A 41 22.69 34.25 -17.40
C ALA A 41 22.57 35.78 -17.48
N LYS A 42 21.86 36.30 -18.52
CA LYS A 42 21.55 37.73 -18.69
C LYS A 42 20.23 38.17 -18.04
N ALA A 43 19.61 37.31 -17.19
CA ALA A 43 18.31 37.56 -16.55
C ALA A 43 17.19 37.99 -17.52
N SER A 44 17.23 37.54 -18.78
CA SER A 44 16.27 37.93 -19.83
C SER A 44 14.89 37.24 -19.56
N PRO A 45 13.76 37.98 -19.67
CA PRO A 45 12.42 37.41 -19.51
C PRO A 45 12.06 36.37 -20.57
N GLN A 46 12.76 36.31 -21.68
CA GLN A 46 12.56 35.35 -22.77
C GLN A 46 13.27 34.01 -22.54
N ALA A 47 14.16 33.91 -21.55
CA ALA A 47 14.93 32.69 -21.26
C ALA A 47 14.08 31.42 -21.11
N PRO A 48 12.92 31.41 -20.41
CA PRO A 48 12.06 30.24 -20.29
C PRO A 48 11.58 29.72 -21.63
N VAL A 49 11.26 30.60 -22.58
CA VAL A 49 10.74 30.20 -23.89
C VAL A 49 11.75 29.34 -24.65
N PHE A 50 13.03 29.75 -24.67
CA PHE A 50 14.07 29.00 -25.37
C PHE A 50 14.33 27.64 -24.76
N THR A 51 14.40 27.53 -23.43
CA THR A 51 14.61 26.24 -22.75
C THR A 51 13.43 25.30 -22.92
N VAL A 52 12.20 25.80 -22.82
CA VAL A 52 10.98 24.98 -23.02
C VAL A 52 10.91 24.53 -24.48
N CYS A 53 11.06 25.43 -25.44
CA CYS A 53 11.01 25.06 -26.86
C CYS A 53 12.13 24.08 -27.24
N GLY A 54 13.34 24.25 -26.70
CA GLY A 54 14.45 23.34 -26.92
C GLY A 54 14.20 21.95 -26.36
N SER A 55 13.69 21.84 -25.12
CA SER A 55 13.35 20.55 -24.52
C SER A 55 12.22 19.84 -25.27
N VAL A 56 11.11 20.54 -25.53
CA VAL A 56 9.96 19.95 -26.24
C VAL A 56 10.35 19.51 -27.65
N LEU A 57 11.12 20.33 -28.36
CA LEU A 57 11.59 19.98 -29.70
C LEU A 57 12.50 18.74 -29.66
N MET A 58 13.41 18.65 -28.69
CA MET A 58 14.27 17.48 -28.52
C MET A 58 13.41 16.21 -28.35
N TYR A 59 12.40 16.24 -27.47
CA TYR A 59 11.54 15.09 -27.22
C TYR A 59 10.73 14.72 -28.47
N LEU A 60 10.18 15.70 -29.17
CA LEU A 60 9.44 15.45 -30.41
C LEU A 60 10.31 14.85 -31.51
N VAL A 61 11.51 15.42 -31.75
CA VAL A 61 12.41 14.91 -32.80
C VAL A 61 12.89 13.49 -32.46
N VAL A 62 13.29 13.24 -31.22
CA VAL A 62 13.75 11.92 -30.79
C VAL A 62 12.63 10.88 -30.85
N THR A 63 11.41 11.21 -30.47
CA THR A 63 10.28 10.29 -30.58
C THR A 63 9.87 10.07 -32.04
N GLU A 64 9.78 11.11 -32.85
CA GLU A 64 9.38 11.02 -34.27
C GLU A 64 10.36 10.16 -35.10
N THR A 65 11.68 10.31 -34.86
CA THR A 65 12.71 9.53 -35.58
C THR A 65 12.66 8.03 -35.29
N ASN A 66 12.00 7.62 -34.19
CA ASN A 66 11.84 6.22 -33.81
C ASN A 66 10.42 5.67 -34.04
N LEU A 67 9.37 6.52 -34.04
CA LEU A 67 7.99 6.08 -34.21
C LEU A 67 7.68 5.61 -35.64
N ASN A 68 8.48 5.99 -36.63
CA ASN A 68 8.24 5.59 -38.00
C ASN A 68 8.92 4.24 -38.31
N PRO A 69 8.16 3.14 -38.46
CA PRO A 69 8.74 1.78 -38.66
C PRO A 69 9.58 1.65 -39.93
N LYS A 70 9.40 2.56 -40.89
CA LYS A 70 10.19 2.59 -42.14
C LYS A 70 11.56 3.26 -41.98
N PHE A 71 11.81 3.95 -40.87
CA PHE A 71 12.98 4.80 -40.68
C PHE A 71 13.46 4.81 -39.23
N HIS A 72 13.96 3.70 -38.71
CA HIS A 72 14.72 3.70 -37.44
C HIS A 72 16.04 4.46 -37.62
N LEU A 73 15.96 5.80 -37.63
CA LEU A 73 17.12 6.66 -37.90
C LEU A 73 18.11 6.72 -36.74
N LEU A 74 17.61 6.56 -35.52
CA LEU A 74 18.40 6.55 -34.30
C LEU A 74 18.25 5.20 -33.60
N PRO A 75 19.34 4.48 -33.32
CA PRO A 75 19.28 3.33 -32.42
C PRO A 75 18.72 3.76 -31.04
N LEU A 76 18.06 2.82 -30.33
CA LEU A 76 17.41 3.11 -29.07
C LEU A 76 18.35 3.72 -28.02
N LEU A 77 19.57 3.21 -27.91
CA LEU A 77 20.55 3.70 -26.94
C LEU A 77 20.90 5.18 -27.17
N PRO A 78 21.30 5.66 -28.37
CA PRO A 78 21.47 7.10 -28.62
C PRO A 78 20.23 7.94 -28.36
N ALA A 79 19.03 7.42 -28.69
CA ALA A 79 17.78 8.14 -28.42
C ALA A 79 17.60 8.40 -26.93
N HIS A 80 17.72 7.38 -26.09
CA HIS A 80 17.65 7.53 -24.63
C HIS A 80 18.75 8.40 -24.05
N LEU A 81 19.99 8.31 -24.58
CA LEU A 81 21.09 9.19 -24.16
C LEU A 81 20.81 10.66 -24.45
N LEU A 82 20.24 11.00 -25.63
CA LEU A 82 19.85 12.37 -25.97
C LEU A 82 18.77 12.90 -25.02
N LEU A 83 17.80 12.06 -24.64
CA LEU A 83 16.80 12.43 -23.65
C LEU A 83 17.45 12.73 -22.29
N ILE A 84 18.37 11.88 -21.82
CA ILE A 84 19.09 12.08 -20.55
C ILE A 84 19.93 13.37 -20.61
N VAL A 85 20.67 13.61 -21.69
CA VAL A 85 21.48 14.82 -21.85
C VAL A 85 20.62 16.07 -21.80
N SER A 86 19.46 16.08 -22.49
CA SER A 86 18.53 17.20 -22.43
C SER A 86 17.97 17.44 -21.02
N GLY A 87 17.65 16.37 -20.30
CA GLY A 87 17.22 16.44 -18.90
C GLY A 87 18.30 16.99 -17.97
N VAL A 88 19.55 16.56 -18.15
CA VAL A 88 20.71 17.08 -17.40
C VAL A 88 20.91 18.58 -17.65
N ILE A 89 20.82 19.04 -18.90
CA ILE A 89 20.93 20.48 -19.25
C ILE A 89 19.79 21.26 -18.55
N ALA A 90 18.57 20.76 -18.59
CA ALA A 90 17.42 21.38 -17.94
C ALA A 90 17.61 21.45 -16.41
N ALA A 91 18.09 20.38 -15.79
CA ALA A 91 18.37 20.32 -14.36
C ALA A 91 19.53 21.25 -13.95
N ALA A 92 20.60 21.29 -14.75
CA ALA A 92 21.73 22.22 -14.55
C ALA A 92 21.29 23.69 -14.64
N THR A 93 20.45 24.02 -15.63
CA THR A 93 19.84 25.36 -15.79
C THR A 93 19.02 25.73 -14.55
N THR A 94 18.16 24.82 -14.08
CA THR A 94 17.35 25.00 -12.86
C THR A 94 18.21 25.25 -11.63
N ASN A 95 19.24 24.44 -11.42
CA ASN A 95 20.10 24.54 -10.26
C ASN A 95 20.94 25.82 -10.27
N ARG A 96 21.50 26.18 -11.44
CA ARG A 96 22.36 27.38 -11.59
C ARG A 96 21.60 28.69 -11.42
N PHE A 97 20.42 28.78 -12.04
CA PHE A 97 19.64 30.04 -12.08
C PHE A 97 18.46 30.06 -11.11
N ARG A 98 18.27 28.99 -10.32
CA ARG A 98 17.16 28.83 -9.35
C ARG A 98 15.76 29.01 -9.98
N VAL A 99 15.59 28.58 -11.22
CA VAL A 99 14.35 28.64 -11.98
C VAL A 99 13.68 27.26 -12.01
N ARG A 100 12.35 27.19 -12.06
CA ARG A 100 11.60 25.93 -11.90
C ARG A 100 11.20 25.27 -13.22
N LEU A 101 10.88 26.08 -14.20
CA LEU A 101 10.26 25.64 -15.44
C LEU A 101 11.12 24.64 -16.25
N PRO A 102 12.46 24.83 -16.41
CA PRO A 102 13.31 23.88 -17.13
C PRO A 102 13.30 22.49 -16.51
N LEU A 103 13.33 22.39 -15.17
CA LEU A 103 13.30 21.11 -14.47
C LEU A 103 12.02 20.34 -14.75
N SER A 104 10.86 20.99 -14.57
CA SER A 104 9.57 20.32 -14.71
C SER A 104 9.35 19.79 -16.12
N ILE A 105 9.62 20.60 -17.14
CA ILE A 105 9.47 20.19 -18.54
C ILE A 105 10.58 19.22 -18.93
N GLY A 106 11.81 19.46 -18.47
CA GLY A 106 12.95 18.61 -18.76
C GLY A 106 12.79 17.19 -18.23
N THR A 107 12.45 17.02 -16.95
CA THR A 107 12.39 15.68 -16.35
C THR A 107 11.09 14.93 -16.67
N VAL A 108 9.95 15.60 -16.61
CA VAL A 108 8.66 14.97 -16.93
C VAL A 108 8.56 14.66 -18.42
N GLY A 109 8.98 15.61 -19.28
CA GLY A 109 9.01 15.38 -20.73
C GLY A 109 9.97 14.27 -21.15
N MET A 110 11.16 14.20 -20.53
CA MET A 110 12.11 13.10 -20.73
C MET A 110 11.49 11.75 -20.37
N ALA A 111 10.81 11.65 -19.23
CA ALA A 111 10.14 10.42 -18.80
C ALA A 111 9.02 10.01 -19.76
N LEU A 112 8.17 10.97 -20.18
CA LEU A 112 7.10 10.71 -21.16
C LEU A 112 7.67 10.27 -22.52
N ALA A 113 8.69 10.96 -23.04
CA ALA A 113 9.32 10.59 -24.29
C ALA A 113 9.94 9.18 -24.25
N ALA A 114 10.60 8.83 -23.14
CA ALA A 114 11.16 7.49 -22.95
C ALA A 114 10.08 6.40 -22.92
N ILE A 115 8.94 6.66 -22.29
CA ILE A 115 7.78 5.78 -22.27
C ILE A 115 7.25 5.57 -23.70
N VAL A 116 7.02 6.67 -24.45
CA VAL A 116 6.51 6.60 -25.82
C VAL A 116 7.46 5.82 -26.73
N LEU A 117 8.77 6.07 -26.65
CA LEU A 117 9.78 5.33 -27.42
C LEU A 117 9.70 3.83 -27.16
N THR A 118 9.67 3.43 -25.89
CA THR A 118 9.73 2.01 -25.53
C THR A 118 8.44 1.29 -25.87
N PHE A 119 7.27 1.93 -25.73
CA PHE A 119 5.98 1.25 -25.92
C PHE A 119 5.54 1.11 -27.38
N HIS A 120 6.13 1.89 -28.27
CA HIS A 120 5.85 1.79 -29.69
C HIS A 120 6.49 0.55 -30.34
N GLU A 121 7.54 0.00 -29.76
CA GLU A 121 8.22 -1.17 -30.31
C GLU A 121 7.45 -2.46 -30.10
N ALA A 122 7.45 -3.34 -31.09
CA ALA A 122 6.85 -4.68 -31.01
C ALA A 122 7.55 -5.54 -29.95
N ALA A 123 8.89 -5.42 -29.83
CA ALA A 123 9.71 -6.08 -28.82
C ALA A 123 10.50 -5.04 -27.99
N PRO A 124 9.84 -4.36 -27.04
CA PRO A 124 10.44 -3.24 -26.33
C PRO A 124 11.60 -3.69 -25.43
N ASP A 125 12.72 -2.98 -25.50
CA ASP A 125 13.83 -3.14 -24.56
C ASP A 125 13.66 -2.22 -23.34
N PHE A 126 13.11 -2.75 -22.27
CA PHE A 126 12.83 -2.00 -21.05
C PHE A 126 14.08 -1.55 -20.28
N ARG A 127 15.27 -2.06 -20.57
CA ARG A 127 16.52 -1.68 -19.89
C ARG A 127 16.83 -0.19 -20.07
N PHE A 128 16.66 0.32 -21.27
CA PHE A 128 16.87 1.75 -21.55
C PHE A 128 15.82 2.63 -20.90
N LEU A 129 14.58 2.16 -20.84
CA LEU A 129 13.49 2.86 -20.13
C LEU A 129 13.82 2.99 -18.63
N ILE A 130 14.27 1.91 -17.97
CA ILE A 130 14.67 1.93 -16.55
C ILE A 130 15.72 3.00 -16.31
N VAL A 131 16.80 3.01 -17.11
CA VAL A 131 17.91 3.98 -16.96
C VAL A 131 17.42 5.42 -17.14
N THR A 132 16.56 5.68 -18.14
CA THR A 132 16.05 7.02 -18.41
C THR A 132 15.07 7.49 -17.34
N LEU A 133 14.17 6.62 -16.88
CA LEU A 133 13.27 6.92 -15.76
C LEU A 133 14.04 7.14 -14.46
N LEU A 134 15.09 6.35 -14.20
CA LEU A 134 15.94 6.53 -13.03
C LEU A 134 16.65 7.89 -13.09
N ALA A 135 17.22 8.25 -14.25
CA ALA A 135 17.83 9.56 -14.47
C ALA A 135 16.81 10.69 -14.23
N ALA A 136 15.58 10.57 -14.78
CA ALA A 136 14.51 11.55 -14.56
C ALA A 136 14.19 11.73 -13.07
N ASN A 137 14.05 10.63 -12.34
CA ASN A 137 13.77 10.65 -10.91
C ASN A 137 14.92 11.26 -10.10
N ILE A 138 16.17 10.87 -10.38
CA ILE A 138 17.36 11.43 -9.73
C ILE A 138 17.41 12.95 -9.98
N LEU A 139 17.33 13.38 -11.22
CA LEU A 139 17.36 14.80 -11.58
C LEU A 139 16.19 15.55 -10.93
N GLY A 140 14.98 15.00 -10.96
CA GLY A 140 13.79 15.58 -10.34
C GLY A 140 13.91 15.72 -8.82
N HIS A 141 14.51 14.75 -8.12
CA HIS A 141 14.65 14.80 -6.66
C HIS A 141 15.82 15.64 -6.18
N PHE A 142 17.00 15.52 -6.81
CA PHE A 142 18.20 16.25 -6.39
C PHE A 142 18.15 17.75 -6.70
N THR A 143 17.44 18.13 -7.76
CA THR A 143 17.34 19.55 -8.15
C THR A 143 16.28 20.30 -7.34
N VAL A 144 15.39 19.58 -6.65
CA VAL A 144 14.28 20.17 -5.87
C VAL A 144 14.74 20.58 -4.46
N ARG A 145 15.77 21.38 -4.34
CA ARG A 145 15.91 22.31 -3.19
C ARG A 145 14.88 23.45 -3.25
N LEU A 146 14.05 23.48 -4.29
CA LEU A 146 12.98 24.44 -4.51
C LEU A 146 11.67 23.82 -4.00
N ASP A 147 11.31 24.04 -2.74
CA ASP A 147 10.12 23.49 -2.02
C ASP A 147 8.76 23.63 -2.75
N ARG A 148 8.71 24.32 -3.85
CA ARG A 148 7.48 24.63 -4.60
C ARG A 148 7.21 23.77 -5.84
N CYS A 149 8.01 22.73 -6.11
CA CYS A 149 7.80 21.81 -7.25
C CYS A 149 7.36 20.39 -6.83
N ALA A 150 6.59 20.26 -5.74
CA ALA A 150 6.11 18.96 -5.24
C ALA A 150 5.35 18.14 -6.29
N TRP A 151 4.63 18.79 -7.21
CA TRP A 151 3.90 18.12 -8.27
C TRP A 151 4.81 17.34 -9.24
N VAL A 152 6.05 17.78 -9.48
CA VAL A 152 7.02 17.08 -10.34
C VAL A 152 7.35 15.71 -9.75
N ARG A 153 7.52 15.63 -8.42
CA ARG A 153 7.81 14.38 -7.72
C ARG A 153 6.66 13.38 -7.87
N TRP A 154 5.42 13.85 -7.69
CA TRP A 154 4.22 13.03 -7.90
C TRP A 154 4.08 12.57 -9.35
N SER A 155 4.34 13.46 -10.31
CA SER A 155 4.28 13.11 -11.73
C SER A 155 5.31 12.06 -12.11
N LEU A 156 6.56 12.21 -11.66
CA LEU A 156 7.62 11.22 -11.92
C LEU A 156 7.33 9.88 -11.26
N PHE A 157 6.83 9.88 -10.02
CA PHE A 157 6.36 8.66 -9.36
C PHE A 157 5.24 8.00 -10.16
N GLY A 158 4.19 8.74 -10.51
CA GLY A 158 3.07 8.24 -11.30
C GLY A 158 3.49 7.68 -12.66
N LEU A 159 4.39 8.35 -13.37
CA LEU A 159 4.94 7.87 -14.65
C LEU A 159 5.77 6.59 -14.48
N THR A 160 6.55 6.49 -13.41
CA THR A 160 7.33 5.28 -13.10
C THR A 160 6.41 4.10 -12.79
N VAL A 161 5.37 4.33 -11.98
CA VAL A 161 4.35 3.32 -11.68
C VAL A 161 3.63 2.89 -12.96
N PHE A 162 3.16 3.84 -13.76
CA PHE A 162 2.46 3.57 -15.02
C PHE A 162 3.34 2.74 -15.98
N ALA A 163 4.59 3.16 -16.20
CA ALA A 163 5.52 2.44 -17.07
C ALA A 163 5.78 1.00 -16.60
N SER A 164 5.93 0.81 -15.29
CA SER A 164 6.17 -0.53 -14.72
C SER A 164 4.94 -1.43 -14.81
N LEU A 165 3.74 -0.90 -14.54
CA LEU A 165 2.50 -1.65 -14.67
C LEU A 165 2.22 -2.03 -16.12
N TRP A 166 2.51 -1.12 -17.06
CA TRP A 166 2.40 -1.42 -18.47
C TRP A 166 3.40 -2.49 -18.91
N TRP A 167 4.63 -2.44 -18.40
CA TRP A 167 5.60 -3.50 -18.64
C TRP A 167 5.13 -4.85 -18.08
N ALA A 168 4.62 -4.89 -16.84
CA ALA A 168 4.03 -6.08 -16.25
C ALA A 168 2.90 -6.64 -17.12
N TYR A 169 2.01 -5.78 -17.61
CA TYR A 169 0.92 -6.14 -18.51
C TYR A 169 1.46 -6.78 -19.82
N ARG A 170 2.50 -6.21 -20.42
CA ARG A 170 3.13 -6.75 -21.64
C ARG A 170 3.79 -8.12 -21.43
N ILE A 171 4.29 -8.40 -20.24
CA ILE A 171 4.83 -9.72 -19.87
C ILE A 171 3.70 -10.74 -19.71
N ILE A 172 2.59 -10.35 -19.08
CA ILE A 172 1.51 -11.27 -18.72
C ILE A 172 0.56 -11.54 -19.87
N LEU A 173 0.22 -10.55 -20.68
CA LEU A 173 -0.79 -10.67 -21.73
C LEU A 173 -0.55 -11.86 -22.68
N PRO A 174 0.68 -12.09 -23.20
CA PRO A 174 0.95 -13.27 -24.04
C PRO A 174 0.73 -14.59 -23.29
N VAL A 175 1.11 -14.66 -22.00
CA VAL A 175 0.98 -15.87 -21.18
C VAL A 175 -0.48 -16.22 -20.91
N LEU A 176 -1.33 -15.21 -20.73
CA LEU A 176 -2.77 -15.42 -20.55
C LEU A 176 -3.45 -15.85 -21.86
N ALA A 177 -2.97 -15.38 -23.01
CA ALA A 177 -3.48 -15.78 -24.32
C ALA A 177 -3.00 -17.18 -24.70
N GLU A 178 -1.71 -17.46 -24.52
CA GLU A 178 -1.08 -18.73 -24.86
C GLU A 178 -0.07 -19.16 -23.78
N PRO A 179 -0.41 -20.16 -22.94
CA PRO A 179 0.49 -20.63 -21.87
C PRO A 179 1.87 -21.12 -22.35
N SER A 180 2.01 -21.48 -23.63
CA SER A 180 3.28 -21.85 -24.26
C SER A 180 4.31 -20.71 -24.24
N THR A 181 3.88 -19.46 -24.19
CA THR A 181 4.75 -18.26 -24.16
C THR A 181 5.35 -17.96 -22.78
N ALA A 182 4.99 -18.74 -21.74
CA ALA A 182 5.48 -18.54 -20.38
C ALA A 182 7.02 -18.63 -20.28
N ALA A 183 7.67 -19.41 -21.14
CA ALA A 183 9.14 -19.52 -21.16
C ALA A 183 9.81 -18.18 -21.53
N SER A 184 9.32 -17.48 -22.55
CA SER A 184 9.83 -16.16 -22.95
C SER A 184 9.54 -15.07 -21.90
N ALA A 185 8.36 -15.13 -21.28
CA ALA A 185 7.99 -14.23 -20.18
C ALA A 185 8.92 -14.41 -18.96
N ARG A 186 9.29 -15.64 -18.61
CA ARG A 186 10.25 -15.93 -17.53
C ARG A 186 11.64 -15.36 -17.79
N LEU A 187 12.08 -15.22 -19.03
CA LEU A 187 13.36 -14.59 -19.36
C LEU A 187 13.34 -13.06 -19.11
N GLN A 188 12.20 -12.42 -19.23
CA GLN A 188 12.04 -10.98 -18.97
C GLN A 188 11.84 -10.67 -17.49
N LEU A 189 11.33 -11.62 -16.70
CA LEU A 189 10.97 -11.43 -15.30
C LEU A 189 12.14 -10.91 -14.44
N PRO A 190 13.38 -11.43 -14.51
CA PRO A 190 14.51 -10.92 -13.70
C PRO A 190 14.78 -9.42 -13.94
N TRP A 191 14.70 -8.97 -15.18
CA TRP A 191 14.91 -7.56 -15.54
C TRP A 191 13.79 -6.66 -14.97
N PHE A 192 12.54 -7.14 -15.03
CA PHE A 192 11.42 -6.46 -14.41
C PHE A 192 11.62 -6.34 -12.89
N LEU A 193 11.93 -7.46 -12.22
CA LEU A 193 12.15 -7.49 -10.78
C LEU A 193 13.31 -6.58 -10.36
N ALA A 194 14.42 -6.59 -11.11
CA ALA A 194 15.55 -5.70 -10.88
C ALA A 194 15.17 -4.23 -11.04
N GLY A 195 14.41 -3.88 -12.08
CA GLY A 195 13.96 -2.51 -12.34
C GLY A 195 13.01 -1.99 -11.26
N VAL A 196 11.98 -2.76 -10.94
CA VAL A 196 10.99 -2.40 -9.91
C VAL A 196 11.64 -2.37 -8.52
N GLY A 197 12.54 -3.31 -8.22
CA GLY A 197 13.31 -3.32 -6.98
C GLY A 197 14.22 -2.10 -6.85
N LEU A 198 14.91 -1.70 -7.91
CA LEU A 198 15.75 -0.51 -7.94
C LEU A 198 14.94 0.77 -7.66
N PHE A 199 13.79 0.95 -8.32
CA PHE A 199 12.91 2.09 -8.06
C PHE A 199 12.33 2.03 -6.65
N GLY A 200 11.90 0.85 -6.20
CA GLY A 200 11.40 0.66 -4.83
C GLY A 200 12.41 1.09 -3.78
N CYS A 201 13.65 0.60 -3.89
CA CYS A 201 14.75 0.99 -3.00
C CYS A 201 15.07 2.49 -3.10
N ALA A 202 15.07 3.07 -4.30
CA ALA A 202 15.34 4.50 -4.49
C ALA A 202 14.27 5.38 -3.82
N TYR A 203 12.99 5.09 -4.01
CA TYR A 203 11.91 5.85 -3.38
C TYR A 203 11.88 5.69 -1.86
N LEU A 204 12.12 4.47 -1.35
CA LEU A 204 12.21 4.24 0.09
C LEU A 204 13.41 4.97 0.70
N ALA A 205 14.58 4.93 0.05
CA ALA A 205 15.77 5.65 0.50
C ALA A 205 15.57 7.18 0.49
N ILE A 206 14.92 7.73 -0.55
CA ILE A 206 14.60 9.16 -0.62
C ILE A 206 13.63 9.54 0.51
N ALA A 207 12.57 8.77 0.73
CA ALA A 207 11.60 9.03 1.80
C ALA A 207 12.27 8.94 3.19
N ALA A 208 13.06 7.90 3.44
CA ALA A 208 13.79 7.72 4.69
C ALA A 208 14.75 8.88 4.93
N ARG A 209 15.52 9.31 3.92
CA ARG A 209 16.44 10.45 4.02
C ARG A 209 15.72 11.74 4.40
N GLU A 210 14.59 12.06 3.77
CA GLU A 210 13.84 13.28 4.05
C GLU A 210 13.19 13.23 5.44
N ILE A 211 12.69 12.07 5.85
CA ILE A 211 12.17 11.85 7.21
C ILE A 211 13.29 11.99 8.24
N LEU A 212 14.51 11.49 7.93
CA LEU A 212 15.69 11.63 8.80
C LEU A 212 16.20 13.07 8.91
N ALA A 213 16.19 13.81 7.79
CA ALA A 213 16.70 15.16 7.71
C ALA A 213 15.68 16.22 8.16
N GLY A 214 14.39 15.88 8.17
CA GLY A 214 13.29 16.81 8.41
C GLY A 214 13.24 17.33 9.84
N LYS A 215 13.12 18.64 9.98
CA LYS A 215 12.62 19.29 11.19
C LYS A 215 11.15 18.97 11.35
N THR A 216 10.74 18.61 12.53
CA THR A 216 9.47 17.96 12.94
C THR A 216 8.18 18.54 12.36
N ASP A 217 8.16 19.81 11.94
CA ASP A 217 6.91 20.52 11.68
C ASP A 217 6.41 20.52 10.22
N ARG A 218 7.16 19.96 9.25
CA ARG A 218 6.79 20.12 7.82
C ARG A 218 7.24 18.98 6.91
N ILE A 219 7.02 17.73 7.30
CA ILE A 219 7.19 16.63 6.33
C ILE A 219 6.04 16.69 5.33
N GLY A 220 6.36 16.92 4.04
CA GLY A 220 5.34 16.99 2.99
C GLY A 220 4.58 15.68 2.84
N THR A 221 3.30 15.77 2.47
CA THR A 221 2.39 14.61 2.27
C THR A 221 2.98 13.56 1.32
N TYR A 222 3.81 13.98 0.36
CA TYR A 222 4.53 13.09 -0.54
C TYR A 222 5.38 12.08 0.22
N PHE A 223 6.23 12.52 1.15
CA PHE A 223 7.14 11.63 1.88
C PHE A 223 6.42 10.73 2.88
N LEU A 224 5.24 11.12 3.35
CA LEU A 224 4.40 10.29 4.20
C LEU A 224 3.69 9.17 3.41
N ALA A 225 3.31 9.44 2.16
CA ALA A 225 2.58 8.48 1.34
C ALA A 225 3.51 7.51 0.57
N ILE A 226 4.67 7.99 0.13
CA ILE A 226 5.58 7.24 -0.75
C ILE A 226 6.01 5.88 -0.19
N PRO A 227 6.38 5.70 1.09
CA PRO A 227 6.78 4.38 1.59
C PRO A 227 5.69 3.33 1.37
N THR A 228 4.45 3.63 1.76
CA THR A 228 3.32 2.72 1.61
C THR A 228 2.97 2.48 0.13
N LEU A 229 2.89 3.54 -0.67
CA LEU A 229 2.57 3.43 -2.11
C LEU A 229 3.65 2.65 -2.88
N THR A 230 4.91 2.84 -2.52
CA THR A 230 6.04 2.10 -3.13
C THR A 230 5.94 0.61 -2.82
N VAL A 231 5.62 0.25 -1.58
CA VAL A 231 5.42 -1.15 -1.20
C VAL A 231 4.25 -1.76 -1.95
N LEU A 232 3.10 -1.09 -1.98
CA LEU A 232 1.92 -1.58 -2.69
C LEU A 232 2.19 -1.80 -4.17
N TRP A 233 2.84 -0.86 -4.81
CA TRP A 233 3.15 -0.94 -6.23
C TRP A 233 4.29 -1.91 -6.53
N ALA A 234 5.47 -1.70 -5.94
CA ALA A 234 6.67 -2.44 -6.31
C ALA A 234 6.59 -3.91 -5.87
N PHE A 235 6.25 -4.13 -4.60
CA PHE A 235 6.09 -5.48 -4.08
C PHE A 235 4.85 -6.16 -4.67
N GLY A 236 3.71 -5.47 -4.73
CA GLY A 236 2.46 -6.04 -5.27
C GLY A 236 2.61 -6.48 -6.73
N SER A 237 3.25 -5.68 -7.59
CA SER A 237 3.50 -6.06 -8.98
C SER A 237 4.50 -7.21 -9.10
N ALA A 238 5.57 -7.21 -8.29
CA ALA A 238 6.56 -8.29 -8.26
C ALA A 238 5.91 -9.61 -7.79
N GLN A 239 5.17 -9.59 -6.70
CA GLN A 239 4.47 -10.77 -6.16
C GLN A 239 3.45 -11.32 -7.16
N TYR A 240 2.67 -10.45 -7.79
CA TYR A 240 1.68 -10.87 -8.79
C TYR A 240 2.34 -11.60 -9.96
N LEU A 241 3.39 -11.01 -10.56
CA LEU A 241 4.11 -11.62 -11.68
C LEU A 241 4.79 -12.95 -11.30
N THR A 242 5.46 -13.01 -10.16
CA THR A 242 6.14 -14.22 -9.70
C THR A 242 5.17 -15.35 -9.39
N THR A 243 3.96 -15.02 -8.91
CA THR A 243 2.89 -15.99 -8.66
C THR A 243 2.31 -16.51 -9.98
N VAL A 244 1.95 -15.63 -10.92
CA VAL A 244 1.38 -16.02 -12.23
C VAL A 244 2.37 -16.87 -13.05
N LEU A 245 3.65 -16.49 -13.05
CA LEU A 245 4.69 -17.20 -13.79
C LEU A 245 5.26 -18.41 -13.02
N ASN A 246 4.84 -18.62 -11.78
CA ASN A 246 5.34 -19.65 -10.86
C ASN A 246 6.88 -19.68 -10.80
N SER A 247 7.49 -18.50 -10.62
CA SER A 247 8.94 -18.32 -10.65
C SER A 247 9.37 -17.23 -9.69
N TYR A 248 10.41 -17.47 -8.88
CA TYR A 248 10.96 -16.54 -7.87
C TYR A 248 10.00 -16.12 -6.74
N ASN A 249 8.85 -16.75 -6.57
CA ASN A 249 7.85 -16.32 -5.60
C ASN A 249 8.38 -16.35 -4.15
N TYR A 250 9.02 -17.45 -3.75
CA TYR A 250 9.62 -17.57 -2.42
C TYR A 250 10.72 -16.51 -2.20
N GLN A 251 11.63 -16.34 -3.18
CA GLN A 251 12.76 -15.41 -3.08
C GLN A 251 12.30 -13.95 -2.90
N ILE A 252 11.27 -13.52 -3.66
CA ILE A 252 10.72 -12.17 -3.55
C ILE A 252 10.06 -11.95 -2.19
N ASN A 253 9.29 -12.93 -1.71
CA ASN A 253 8.65 -12.82 -0.39
C ASN A 253 9.69 -12.84 0.74
N PHE A 254 10.72 -13.68 0.67
CA PHE A 254 11.81 -13.70 1.64
C PHE A 254 12.58 -12.37 1.65
N LEU A 255 12.96 -11.84 0.47
CA LEU A 255 13.58 -10.52 0.37
C LEU A 255 12.71 -9.42 0.98
N SER A 256 11.41 -9.49 0.77
CA SER A 256 10.45 -8.54 1.33
C SER A 256 10.37 -8.61 2.85
N LEU A 257 10.51 -9.80 3.46
CA LEU A 257 10.65 -9.93 4.92
C LEU A 257 11.94 -9.27 5.42
N VAL A 258 13.05 -9.43 4.71
CA VAL A 258 14.32 -8.76 5.07
C VAL A 258 14.14 -7.24 5.00
N VAL A 259 13.52 -6.73 3.93
CA VAL A 259 13.23 -5.29 3.78
C VAL A 259 12.26 -4.81 4.87
N SER A 260 11.25 -5.60 5.25
CA SER A 260 10.37 -5.30 6.38
C SER A 260 11.14 -5.17 7.69
N ALA A 261 12.04 -6.12 7.96
CA ALA A 261 12.89 -6.07 9.15
C ALA A 261 13.78 -4.82 9.16
N ILE A 262 14.35 -4.43 8.01
CA ILE A 262 15.13 -3.19 7.88
C ILE A 262 14.26 -1.97 8.22
N HIS A 263 13.01 -1.90 7.74
CA HIS A 263 12.09 -0.81 8.09
C HIS A 263 11.87 -0.72 9.60
N LEU A 264 11.63 -1.85 10.27
CA LEU A 264 11.43 -1.87 11.71
C LEU A 264 12.70 -1.45 12.49
N VAL A 265 13.88 -1.89 12.02
CA VAL A 265 15.16 -1.44 12.60
C VAL A 265 15.36 0.06 12.40
N VAL A 266 15.06 0.60 11.22
CA VAL A 266 15.13 2.05 10.94
C VAL A 266 14.20 2.81 11.87
N VAL A 267 12.96 2.35 12.04
CA VAL A 267 11.98 2.93 12.97
C VAL A 267 12.52 2.91 14.40
N TRP A 268 13.10 1.79 14.84
CA TRP A 268 13.69 1.65 16.18
C TRP A 268 14.90 2.58 16.41
N VAL A 269 15.81 2.68 15.44
CA VAL A 269 16.98 3.59 15.54
C VAL A 269 16.52 5.05 15.56
N LEU A 270 15.51 5.41 14.78
CA LEU A 270 14.94 6.75 14.74
C LEU A 270 14.29 7.13 16.06
N SER A 271 13.54 6.21 16.66
CA SER A 271 12.85 6.44 17.93
C SER A 271 13.82 6.72 19.08
N ARG A 272 15.02 6.10 19.06
CA ARG A 272 16.05 6.34 20.07
C ARG A 272 16.70 7.73 19.99
N LYS A 273 16.74 8.31 18.79
CA LYS A 273 17.39 9.62 18.57
C LYS A 273 16.49 10.81 18.88
N ARG A 274 15.18 10.59 19.04
CA ARG A 274 14.21 11.69 19.12
C ARG A 274 13.09 11.31 20.09
N THR A 275 12.87 12.14 21.10
CA THR A 275 12.00 11.88 22.25
C THR A 275 10.54 12.33 22.07
N GLU A 276 10.22 13.08 21.03
CA GLU A 276 8.85 13.58 20.78
C GLU A 276 8.37 13.13 19.40
N GLY A 277 7.14 12.64 19.37
CA GLY A 277 6.48 12.03 18.21
C GLY A 277 6.82 12.68 16.86
N GLN A 278 7.29 11.87 15.91
CA GLN A 278 7.81 12.38 14.65
C GLN A 278 6.90 12.03 13.51
N GLY A 279 6.49 13.05 12.78
CA GLY A 279 5.89 12.86 11.47
C GLY A 279 6.79 12.00 10.58
N GLY A 280 6.22 10.97 9.96
CA GLY A 280 6.93 10.06 9.05
C GLY A 280 7.36 8.72 9.64
N LEU A 281 7.56 8.61 10.96
CA LEU A 281 7.89 7.34 11.59
C LEU A 281 6.80 6.30 11.35
N GLY A 282 5.53 6.72 11.48
CA GLY A 282 4.37 5.89 11.19
C GLY A 282 4.30 5.43 9.73
N ALA A 283 4.76 6.25 8.78
CA ALA A 283 4.77 5.88 7.35
C ALA A 283 5.77 4.75 7.06
N ILE A 284 6.97 4.82 7.64
CA ILE A 284 7.99 3.76 7.51
C ILE A 284 7.50 2.49 8.22
N CYS A 285 6.92 2.64 9.41
CA CYS A 285 6.34 1.54 10.17
C CYS A 285 5.24 0.83 9.37
N ASN A 286 4.33 1.59 8.77
CA ASN A 286 3.24 1.07 7.96
C ASN A 286 3.75 0.32 6.72
N ALA A 287 4.76 0.84 6.03
CA ALA A 287 5.39 0.17 4.90
C ALA A 287 6.02 -1.18 5.31
N GLY A 288 6.74 -1.21 6.44
CA GLY A 288 7.32 -2.44 6.98
C GLY A 288 6.25 -3.46 7.40
N ALA A 289 5.21 -3.02 8.10
CA ALA A 289 4.10 -3.88 8.52
C ALA A 289 3.33 -4.46 7.32
N LEU A 290 3.13 -3.65 6.27
CA LEU A 290 2.48 -4.09 5.03
C LEU A 290 3.31 -5.16 4.31
N LEU A 291 4.63 -4.97 4.19
CA LEU A 291 5.54 -5.99 3.64
C LEU A 291 5.47 -7.29 4.44
N LEU A 292 5.47 -7.19 5.78
CA LEU A 292 5.34 -8.35 6.65
C LEU A 292 4.02 -9.09 6.40
N ALA A 293 2.91 -8.35 6.37
CA ALA A 293 1.57 -8.91 6.19
C ALA A 293 1.40 -9.66 4.86
N LEU A 294 1.97 -9.10 3.77
CA LEU A 294 1.83 -9.67 2.43
C LEU A 294 2.81 -10.81 2.15
N SER A 295 4.01 -10.77 2.73
CA SER A 295 5.07 -11.75 2.42
C SER A 295 5.09 -12.95 3.36
N LEU A 296 4.74 -12.78 4.63
CA LEU A 296 4.84 -13.83 5.65
C LEU A 296 4.06 -15.11 5.31
N PRO A 297 2.80 -15.05 4.80
CA PRO A 297 2.04 -16.25 4.44
C PRO A 297 2.75 -17.14 3.41
N THR A 298 3.38 -16.54 2.42
CA THR A 298 4.11 -17.28 1.37
C THR A 298 5.40 -17.91 1.91
N VAL A 299 6.13 -17.19 2.76
CA VAL A 299 7.39 -17.70 3.33
C VAL A 299 7.14 -18.82 4.32
N MET A 300 6.07 -18.75 5.10
CA MET A 300 5.68 -19.79 6.04
C MET A 300 5.09 -21.05 5.36
N GLY A 301 4.85 -21.00 4.04
CA GLY A 301 4.21 -22.08 3.28
C GLY A 301 2.73 -22.32 3.60
N SER A 302 2.22 -21.70 4.66
CA SER A 302 0.81 -21.72 5.03
C SER A 302 0.41 -20.42 5.69
N ALA A 303 -0.71 -19.86 5.22
CA ALA A 303 -1.24 -18.63 5.77
C ALA A 303 -1.66 -18.78 7.23
N ILE A 304 -2.17 -19.96 7.64
CA ILE A 304 -2.66 -20.19 9.00
C ILE A 304 -1.55 -20.03 10.06
N TYR A 305 -0.31 -20.37 9.74
CA TYR A 305 0.82 -20.18 10.65
C TYR A 305 1.30 -18.72 10.70
N ALA A 306 1.09 -17.98 9.62
CA ALA A 306 1.49 -16.57 9.55
C ALA A 306 0.59 -15.67 10.42
N LEU A 307 -0.71 -15.98 10.57
CA LEU A 307 -1.67 -15.13 11.24
C LEU A 307 -1.37 -14.87 12.73
N PRO A 308 -1.04 -15.89 13.55
CA PRO A 308 -0.61 -15.67 14.93
C PRO A 308 0.63 -14.76 15.02
N ILE A 309 1.59 -14.94 14.12
CA ILE A 309 2.82 -14.13 14.09
C ILE A 309 2.49 -12.67 13.74
N LEU A 310 1.58 -12.43 12.78
CA LEU A 310 1.11 -11.09 12.46
C LEU A 310 0.38 -10.44 13.64
N SER A 311 -0.42 -11.20 14.38
CA SER A 311 -1.12 -10.72 15.57
C SER A 311 -0.12 -10.35 16.68
N ILE A 312 0.91 -11.17 16.92
CA ILE A 312 2.00 -10.88 17.87
C ILE A 312 2.77 -9.64 17.41
N ALA A 313 3.09 -9.51 16.12
CA ALA A 313 3.75 -8.33 15.59
C ALA A 313 2.90 -7.06 15.77
N ALA A 314 1.58 -7.14 15.56
CA ALA A 314 0.66 -6.04 15.82
C ALA A 314 0.69 -5.62 17.29
N TYR A 315 0.68 -6.58 18.22
CA TYR A 315 0.79 -6.31 19.65
C TYR A 315 2.15 -5.70 20.02
N ALA A 316 3.24 -6.19 19.46
CA ALA A 316 4.56 -5.60 19.66
C ALA A 316 4.62 -4.15 19.15
N LEU A 317 3.98 -3.86 18.01
CA LEU A 317 3.92 -2.52 17.44
C LEU A 317 3.13 -1.53 18.31
N ILE A 318 2.04 -1.94 18.98
CA ILE A 318 1.32 -1.02 19.86
C ILE A 318 2.15 -0.69 21.11
N ILE A 319 2.84 -1.67 21.69
CA ILE A 319 3.77 -1.44 22.79
C ILE A 319 4.85 -0.46 22.36
N PHE A 320 5.44 -0.71 21.19
CA PHE A 320 6.45 0.17 20.59
C PHE A 320 5.91 1.58 20.33
N SER A 321 4.65 1.74 19.93
CA SER A 321 4.02 3.05 19.71
C SER A 321 4.00 3.91 20.98
N GLY A 322 3.86 3.29 22.15
CA GLY A 322 3.93 3.95 23.45
C GLY A 322 5.34 4.44 23.77
N PHE A 323 6.38 3.64 23.47
CA PHE A 323 7.76 4.06 23.66
C PHE A 323 8.18 5.21 22.75
N CYS A 324 7.70 5.19 21.50
CA CYS A 324 8.05 6.20 20.49
C CYS A 324 7.11 7.40 20.46
N GLN A 325 6.05 7.40 21.27
CA GLN A 325 4.98 8.39 21.24
C GLN A 325 4.46 8.64 19.82
N SER A 326 4.23 7.54 19.05
CA SER A 326 3.79 7.59 17.65
C SER A 326 2.41 7.02 17.44
N GLY A 327 1.43 7.89 17.18
CA GLY A 327 0.08 7.51 16.78
C GLY A 327 0.03 6.80 15.41
N GLY A 328 0.98 7.11 14.53
CA GLY A 328 1.12 6.41 13.26
C GLY A 328 1.47 4.92 13.44
N ALA A 329 2.39 4.59 14.34
CA ALA A 329 2.72 3.21 14.70
C ALA A 329 1.53 2.51 15.38
N ARG A 330 0.77 3.24 16.23
CA ARG A 330 -0.45 2.72 16.87
C ARG A 330 -1.52 2.37 15.85
N LEU A 331 -1.80 3.28 14.93
CA LEU A 331 -2.75 3.00 13.84
C LEU A 331 -2.32 1.81 12.98
N THR A 332 -1.03 1.72 12.67
CA THR A 332 -0.46 0.56 11.94
C THR A 332 -0.68 -0.75 12.68
N SER A 333 -0.53 -0.78 14.01
CA SER A 333 -0.79 -1.98 14.80
C SER A 333 -2.25 -2.44 14.71
N TYR A 334 -3.20 -1.49 14.72
CA TYR A 334 -4.63 -1.81 14.55
C TYR A 334 -4.91 -2.38 13.16
N LEU A 335 -4.39 -1.73 12.11
CA LEU A 335 -4.56 -2.20 10.73
C LEU A 335 -3.97 -3.61 10.53
N LEU A 336 -2.82 -3.89 11.12
CA LEU A 336 -2.19 -5.21 11.04
C LEU A 336 -3.02 -6.29 11.75
N GLN A 337 -3.59 -5.97 12.93
CA GLN A 337 -4.48 -6.90 13.65
C GLN A 337 -5.77 -7.16 12.88
N ILE A 338 -6.39 -6.09 12.32
CA ILE A 338 -7.58 -6.21 11.47
C ILE A 338 -7.27 -7.07 10.25
N HIS A 339 -6.14 -6.80 9.58
CA HIS A 339 -5.70 -7.60 8.42
C HIS A 339 -5.58 -9.09 8.77
N ALA A 340 -4.91 -9.43 9.89
CA ALA A 340 -4.75 -10.82 10.32
C ALA A 340 -6.10 -11.50 10.54
N THR A 341 -7.06 -10.82 11.21
CA THR A 341 -8.38 -11.39 11.49
C THR A 341 -9.26 -11.50 10.23
N VAL A 342 -9.24 -10.48 9.36
CA VAL A 342 -9.98 -10.54 8.09
C VAL A 342 -9.44 -11.65 7.19
N TYR A 343 -8.12 -11.84 7.18
CA TYR A 343 -7.51 -12.91 6.41
C TYR A 343 -7.85 -14.30 7.00
N LEU A 344 -7.93 -14.44 8.33
CA LEU A 344 -8.45 -15.66 8.98
C LEU A 344 -9.87 -15.98 8.50
N ILE A 345 -10.77 -14.99 8.53
CA ILE A 345 -12.15 -15.15 8.04
C ILE A 345 -12.15 -15.63 6.59
N PHE A 346 -11.35 -14.99 5.74
CA PHE A 346 -11.24 -15.37 4.32
C PHE A 346 -10.77 -16.82 4.13
N LEU A 347 -9.76 -17.27 4.88
CA LEU A 347 -9.27 -18.66 4.81
C LEU A 347 -10.35 -19.66 5.24
N LEU A 348 -11.09 -19.36 6.30
CA LEU A 348 -12.15 -20.22 6.81
C LEU A 348 -13.33 -20.31 5.82
N ILE A 349 -13.77 -19.20 5.24
CA ILE A 349 -14.84 -19.17 4.23
C ILE A 349 -14.44 -19.94 2.97
N THR A 350 -13.20 -19.77 2.52
CA THR A 350 -12.70 -20.43 1.30
C THR A 350 -12.29 -21.88 1.52
N LYS A 351 -12.36 -22.39 2.76
CA LYS A 351 -11.94 -23.73 3.15
C LYS A 351 -10.48 -24.05 2.74
N LYS A 352 -9.64 -23.06 2.71
CA LYS A 352 -8.20 -23.17 2.40
C LYS A 352 -7.35 -23.44 3.65
N THR A 353 -7.88 -24.19 4.59
CA THR A 353 -7.20 -24.57 5.85
C THR A 353 -6.82 -26.04 5.80
N ASN A 354 -5.60 -26.38 6.24
CA ASN A 354 -5.07 -27.73 6.14
C ASN A 354 -5.60 -28.64 7.24
N GLU A 355 -5.26 -28.34 8.50
CA GLU A 355 -5.57 -29.19 9.65
C GLU A 355 -6.49 -28.46 10.64
N PRO A 356 -7.53 -29.10 11.17
CA PRO A 356 -8.42 -28.47 12.16
C PRO A 356 -7.69 -27.99 13.41
N LEU A 357 -6.66 -28.73 13.86
CA LEU A 357 -5.87 -28.38 15.04
C LEU A 357 -5.07 -27.09 14.83
N ASP A 358 -4.47 -26.91 13.66
CA ASP A 358 -3.72 -25.70 13.34
C ASP A 358 -4.59 -24.45 13.38
N VAL A 359 -5.82 -24.57 12.85
CA VAL A 359 -6.83 -23.50 12.92
C VAL A 359 -7.18 -23.16 14.36
N LEU A 360 -7.41 -24.17 15.21
CA LEU A 360 -7.73 -23.97 16.61
C LEU A 360 -6.60 -23.26 17.36
N VAL A 361 -5.36 -23.69 17.16
CA VAL A 361 -4.18 -23.07 17.78
C VAL A 361 -4.02 -21.63 17.30
N ALA A 362 -4.17 -21.37 16.01
CA ALA A 362 -4.09 -20.03 15.45
C ALA A 362 -5.18 -19.12 16.05
N CYS A 363 -6.44 -19.56 16.07
CA CYS A 363 -7.56 -18.82 16.64
C CYS A 363 -7.35 -18.55 18.14
N PHE A 364 -6.84 -19.52 18.90
CA PHE A 364 -6.55 -19.38 20.33
C PHE A 364 -5.50 -18.28 20.58
N ILE A 365 -4.36 -18.35 19.88
CA ILE A 365 -3.29 -17.34 20.01
C ILE A 365 -3.81 -15.96 19.61
N MET A 366 -4.51 -15.86 18.47
CA MET A 366 -5.06 -14.60 17.99
C MET A 366 -6.08 -13.99 18.96
N THR A 367 -6.92 -14.82 19.60
CA THR A 367 -7.88 -14.36 20.60
C THR A 367 -7.18 -13.73 21.79
N ILE A 368 -6.19 -14.41 22.36
CA ILE A 368 -5.42 -13.90 23.51
C ILE A 368 -4.69 -12.62 23.13
N ILE A 369 -3.95 -12.64 22.02
CA ILE A 369 -3.14 -11.49 21.61
C ILE A 369 -4.02 -10.28 21.30
N SER A 370 -5.14 -10.45 20.57
CA SER A 370 -6.06 -9.36 20.28
C SER A 370 -6.67 -8.76 21.54
N TYR A 371 -6.98 -9.61 22.53
CA TYR A 371 -7.50 -9.16 23.80
C TYR A 371 -6.44 -8.40 24.64
N LEU A 372 -5.19 -8.90 24.70
CA LEU A 372 -4.08 -8.19 25.33
C LEU A 372 -3.79 -6.86 24.62
N HIS A 373 -3.88 -6.84 23.29
CA HIS A 373 -3.74 -5.65 22.47
C HIS A 373 -4.80 -4.60 22.84
N TYR A 374 -6.06 -5.01 22.96
CA TYR A 374 -7.17 -4.17 23.43
C TYR A 374 -6.92 -3.63 24.83
N GLN A 375 -6.52 -4.48 25.78
CA GLN A 375 -6.25 -4.08 27.16
C GLN A 375 -5.15 -3.04 27.24
N TRP A 376 -4.05 -3.27 26.51
CA TRP A 376 -2.95 -2.32 26.47
C TRP A 376 -3.37 -0.97 25.88
N ALA A 377 -4.16 -1.00 24.80
CA ALA A 377 -4.69 0.20 24.16
C ALA A 377 -5.54 1.02 25.15
N ARG A 378 -6.34 0.38 26.01
CA ARG A 378 -7.17 1.05 27.01
C ARG A 378 -6.39 1.58 28.20
N SER A 379 -5.30 0.92 28.56
CA SER A 379 -4.42 1.35 29.65
C SER A 379 -3.53 2.52 29.28
N ASN A 380 -3.30 2.77 28.00
CA ASN A 380 -2.38 3.77 27.50
C ASN A 380 -3.10 4.75 26.56
N ARG A 381 -2.99 6.05 26.82
CA ARG A 381 -3.57 7.08 25.95
C ARG A 381 -2.91 7.09 24.57
N PRO A 382 -3.68 7.37 23.49
CA PRO A 382 -3.11 7.46 22.15
C PRO A 382 -2.20 8.69 22.04
N PRO A 383 -1.04 8.56 21.36
CA PRO A 383 -0.23 9.72 20.99
C PRO A 383 -0.96 10.63 20.00
N THR A 384 -0.79 11.94 20.15
CA THR A 384 -1.51 12.97 19.36
C THR A 384 -0.66 13.56 18.22
N ASP A 385 0.42 12.88 17.81
CA ASP A 385 1.31 13.30 16.74
C ASP A 385 0.69 13.21 15.33
N ILE A 386 -0.43 12.49 15.19
CA ILE A 386 -1.19 12.40 13.94
C ILE A 386 -2.60 12.97 14.10
N ARG A 387 -3.08 13.64 13.03
CA ARG A 387 -4.42 14.26 12.99
C ARG A 387 -5.56 13.29 13.33
N PHE A 388 -5.37 11.99 13.09
CA PHE A 388 -6.37 10.98 13.39
C PHE A 388 -6.69 10.95 14.88
N PHE A 389 -5.69 10.78 15.75
CA PHE A 389 -5.89 10.77 17.20
C PHE A 389 -6.04 12.17 17.80
N GLU A 390 -5.42 13.18 17.20
CA GLU A 390 -5.57 14.57 17.64
C GLU A 390 -7.02 15.08 17.47
N ARG A 391 -7.71 14.74 16.36
CA ARG A 391 -8.97 15.37 15.98
C ARG A 391 -10.16 14.42 15.94
N TYR A 392 -9.99 13.19 15.44
CA TYR A 392 -11.11 12.29 15.15
C TYR A 392 -11.30 11.22 16.22
N ASP A 393 -10.24 10.70 16.80
CA ASP A 393 -10.29 9.59 17.76
C ASP A 393 -9.46 9.85 19.03
N GLN A 394 -9.72 10.98 19.66
CA GLN A 394 -9.01 11.41 20.89
C GLN A 394 -9.16 10.42 22.06
N LYS A 395 -10.27 9.68 22.10
CA LYS A 395 -10.57 8.67 23.13
C LYS A 395 -10.19 7.26 22.70
N ASP A 396 -9.56 7.12 21.53
CA ASP A 396 -9.15 5.83 20.98
C ASP A 396 -10.30 4.83 20.83
N PHE A 397 -11.45 5.29 20.32
CA PHE A 397 -12.58 4.40 20.07
C PHE A 397 -12.24 3.27 19.08
N SER A 398 -11.27 3.50 18.19
CA SER A 398 -10.77 2.47 17.27
C SER A 398 -10.19 1.25 17.98
N ALA A 399 -9.73 1.36 19.24
CA ALA A 399 -9.33 0.21 20.03
C ALA A 399 -10.47 -0.80 20.26
N ALA A 400 -11.73 -0.36 20.21
CA ALA A 400 -12.90 -1.26 20.26
C ALA A 400 -12.87 -2.34 19.17
N LEU A 401 -12.29 -2.02 18.00
CA LEU A 401 -12.10 -2.99 16.92
C LEU A 401 -11.21 -4.17 17.35
N LEU A 402 -10.22 -3.93 18.23
CA LEU A 402 -9.36 -5.00 18.74
C LEU A 402 -10.13 -6.00 19.59
N LEU A 403 -11.07 -5.52 20.42
CA LEU A 403 -11.96 -6.39 21.17
C LEU A 403 -12.87 -7.17 20.22
N LEU A 404 -13.39 -6.53 19.18
CA LEU A 404 -14.17 -7.22 18.15
C LEU A 404 -13.35 -8.32 17.45
N MET A 405 -12.07 -8.04 17.11
CA MET A 405 -11.17 -9.04 16.52
C MET A 405 -10.91 -10.22 17.48
N ALA A 406 -10.77 -9.96 18.79
CA ALA A 406 -10.65 -11.00 19.79
C ALA A 406 -11.91 -11.88 19.85
N LEU A 407 -13.10 -11.27 19.82
CA LEU A 407 -14.37 -12.00 19.82
C LEU A 407 -14.56 -12.83 18.55
N VAL A 408 -14.20 -12.31 17.39
CA VAL A 408 -14.27 -13.05 16.12
C VAL A 408 -13.33 -14.26 16.13
N SER A 409 -12.08 -14.08 16.53
CA SER A 409 -11.13 -15.19 16.64
C SER A 409 -11.57 -16.22 17.68
N GLY A 410 -12.10 -15.75 18.83
CA GLY A 410 -12.66 -16.60 19.87
C GLY A 410 -13.90 -17.38 19.43
N PHE A 411 -14.77 -16.76 18.63
CA PHE A 411 -15.90 -17.43 18.03
C PHE A 411 -15.45 -18.62 17.16
N PHE A 412 -14.51 -18.41 16.24
CA PHE A 412 -14.00 -19.48 15.38
C PHE A 412 -13.24 -20.56 16.16
N MET A 413 -12.58 -20.20 17.26
CA MET A 413 -11.96 -21.17 18.16
C MET A 413 -13.02 -22.09 18.77
N VAL A 414 -14.08 -21.52 19.37
CA VAL A 414 -15.14 -22.32 20.02
C VAL A 414 -15.95 -23.13 19.00
N GLU A 415 -16.23 -22.54 17.82
CA GLU A 415 -16.87 -23.24 16.71
C GLU A 415 -16.05 -24.44 16.25
N GLY A 416 -14.74 -24.28 16.07
CA GLY A 416 -13.84 -25.36 15.69
C GLY A 416 -13.80 -26.47 16.75
N MET A 417 -13.74 -26.12 18.04
CA MET A 417 -13.81 -27.09 19.13
C MET A 417 -15.13 -27.84 19.13
N THR A 418 -16.26 -27.17 19.01
CA THR A 418 -17.59 -27.80 18.97
C THR A 418 -17.76 -28.67 17.72
N SER A 419 -17.23 -28.23 16.57
CA SER A 419 -17.23 -29.03 15.33
C SER A 419 -16.41 -30.32 15.46
N ALA A 420 -15.30 -30.30 16.20
CA ALA A 420 -14.47 -31.47 16.47
C ALA A 420 -15.13 -32.45 17.44
N LEU A 421 -15.91 -31.97 18.42
CA LEU A 421 -16.64 -32.79 19.38
C LEU A 421 -17.85 -33.50 18.75
N ILE A 422 -18.49 -32.87 17.76
CA ILE A 422 -19.61 -33.45 17.03
C ILE A 422 -19.07 -34.28 15.86
N SER A 423 -18.49 -35.42 16.18
CA SER A 423 -18.00 -36.40 15.18
C SER A 423 -19.13 -37.24 14.64
N GLY A 424 -19.25 -37.36 13.31
CA GLY A 424 -20.17 -38.24 12.62
C GLY A 424 -20.82 -37.60 11.39
N ASP A 425 -21.08 -38.38 10.35
CA ASP A 425 -21.74 -37.95 9.09
C ASP A 425 -23.27 -37.98 9.20
N SER A 426 -23.83 -37.62 10.38
CA SER A 426 -25.29 -37.60 10.54
C SER A 426 -25.93 -36.44 9.73
N PRO A 427 -27.06 -36.66 9.06
CA PRO A 427 -27.72 -35.61 8.25
C PRO A 427 -28.18 -34.39 9.06
N GLY A 428 -28.22 -34.49 10.40
CA GLY A 428 -28.53 -33.37 11.30
C GLY A 428 -27.35 -32.55 11.78
N ARG A 429 -26.10 -32.94 11.46
CA ARG A 429 -24.88 -32.28 11.96
C ARG A 429 -24.81 -30.78 11.61
N LEU A 430 -25.05 -30.41 10.36
CA LEU A 430 -25.04 -29.01 9.93
C LEU A 430 -26.09 -28.19 10.69
N ALA A 431 -27.29 -28.68 10.85
CA ALA A 431 -28.34 -27.98 11.61
C ALA A 431 -27.96 -27.80 13.09
N THR A 432 -27.37 -28.83 13.72
CA THR A 432 -26.89 -28.76 15.11
C THR A 432 -25.77 -27.73 15.24
N LEU A 433 -24.78 -27.71 14.33
CA LEU A 433 -23.71 -26.72 14.32
C LEU A 433 -24.25 -25.30 14.15
N THR A 434 -25.23 -25.08 13.26
CA THR A 434 -25.91 -23.81 13.07
C THR A 434 -26.56 -23.29 14.35
N GLY A 435 -27.26 -24.16 15.10
CA GLY A 435 -27.86 -23.82 16.38
C GLY A 435 -26.81 -23.47 17.45
N LEU A 436 -25.72 -24.25 17.52
CA LEU A 436 -24.61 -23.98 18.44
C LEU A 436 -23.90 -22.68 18.17
N GLN A 437 -23.65 -22.35 16.90
CA GLN A 437 -23.09 -21.05 16.52
C GLN A 437 -23.94 -19.90 17.06
N SER A 438 -25.26 -20.01 17.00
CA SER A 438 -26.17 -18.97 17.50
C SER A 438 -26.13 -18.88 19.04
N ILE A 439 -25.99 -20.01 19.75
CA ILE A 439 -25.77 -20.01 21.22
C ILE A 439 -24.45 -19.28 21.52
N ILE A 440 -23.38 -19.57 20.81
CA ILE A 440 -22.06 -18.94 21.04
C ILE A 440 -22.16 -17.44 20.86
N ILE A 441 -22.72 -16.96 19.75
CA ILE A 441 -22.84 -15.52 19.43
C ILE A 441 -23.72 -14.83 20.49
N ASN A 442 -24.91 -15.33 20.72
CA ASN A 442 -25.88 -14.72 21.62
C ASN A 442 -25.46 -14.82 23.09
N GLY A 443 -24.81 -15.94 23.48
CA GLY A 443 -24.24 -16.12 24.81
C GLY A 443 -23.07 -15.16 25.06
N THR A 444 -22.19 -14.98 24.08
CA THR A 444 -21.10 -13.98 24.13
C THR A 444 -21.67 -12.57 24.27
N ALA A 445 -22.71 -12.24 23.52
CA ALA A 445 -23.37 -10.95 23.61
C ALA A 445 -23.96 -10.70 25.01
N ALA A 446 -24.70 -11.66 25.56
CA ALA A 446 -25.25 -11.58 26.92
C ALA A 446 -24.14 -11.43 27.96
N GLY A 447 -23.06 -12.21 27.85
CA GLY A 447 -21.90 -12.11 28.73
C GLY A 447 -21.23 -10.72 28.67
N LEU A 448 -21.09 -10.15 27.48
CA LEU A 448 -20.54 -8.79 27.29
C LEU A 448 -21.45 -7.70 27.89
N VAL A 449 -22.77 -7.84 27.76
CA VAL A 449 -23.74 -6.92 28.39
C VAL A 449 -23.57 -6.91 29.90
N LEU A 450 -23.49 -8.10 30.51
CA LEU A 450 -23.29 -8.26 31.95
C LEU A 450 -21.92 -7.70 32.37
N TRP A 451 -20.85 -8.05 31.65
CA TRP A 451 -19.51 -7.54 31.94
C TRP A 451 -19.43 -6.03 31.83
N GLY A 452 -20.02 -5.44 30.77
CA GLY A 452 -20.12 -3.98 30.62
C GLY A 452 -20.88 -3.34 31.78
N TYR A 453 -21.98 -3.95 32.22
CA TYR A 453 -22.82 -3.44 33.31
C TYR A 453 -22.07 -3.44 34.66
N PHE A 454 -21.43 -4.54 35.04
CA PHE A 454 -20.67 -4.64 36.29
C PHE A 454 -19.43 -3.75 36.28
N GLY A 455 -18.72 -3.67 35.13
CA GLY A 455 -17.54 -2.83 34.95
C GLY A 455 -17.84 -1.35 34.67
N ARG A 456 -19.11 -0.94 34.57
CA ARG A 456 -19.55 0.41 34.15
C ARG A 456 -18.93 0.86 32.82
N ASP A 457 -18.69 -0.08 31.92
CA ASP A 457 -17.98 0.14 30.66
C ASP A 457 -18.97 0.28 29.49
N VAL A 458 -19.13 1.53 29.03
CA VAL A 458 -20.04 1.89 27.93
C VAL A 458 -19.61 1.23 26.62
N GLU A 459 -18.32 1.03 26.42
CA GLU A 459 -17.78 0.46 25.19
C GLU A 459 -18.12 -1.02 25.05
N LYS A 460 -17.90 -1.81 26.11
CA LYS A 460 -18.29 -3.23 26.13
C LYS A 460 -19.79 -3.40 25.90
N ARG A 461 -20.61 -2.52 26.47
CA ARG A 461 -22.05 -2.46 26.21
C ARG A 461 -22.36 -2.23 24.74
N ASN A 462 -21.70 -1.24 24.10
CA ASN A 462 -21.94 -0.91 22.69
C ASN A 462 -21.49 -2.06 21.76
N ILE A 463 -20.38 -2.71 22.07
CA ILE A 463 -19.92 -3.92 21.34
C ILE A 463 -20.94 -5.05 21.54
N ALA A 464 -21.47 -5.26 22.76
CA ALA A 464 -22.48 -6.26 22.99
C ALA A 464 -23.74 -6.04 22.17
N ILE A 465 -24.19 -4.78 22.04
CA ILE A 465 -25.33 -4.43 21.16
C ILE A 465 -25.02 -4.80 19.71
N LEU A 466 -23.81 -4.49 19.22
CA LEU A 466 -23.38 -4.88 17.87
C LEU A 466 -23.40 -6.39 17.67
N VAL A 467 -22.91 -7.15 18.65
CA VAL A 467 -22.91 -8.63 18.59
C VAL A 467 -24.34 -9.18 18.60
N ILE A 468 -25.26 -8.59 19.38
CA ILE A 468 -26.69 -8.97 19.37
C ILE A 468 -27.32 -8.71 18.01
N VAL A 469 -27.03 -7.56 17.40
CA VAL A 469 -27.52 -7.24 16.03
C VAL A 469 -27.01 -8.28 15.02
N ILE A 470 -25.73 -8.64 15.07
CA ILE A 470 -25.15 -9.67 14.22
C ILE A 470 -25.82 -11.02 14.48
N GLY A 471 -26.01 -11.40 15.74
CA GLY A 471 -26.73 -12.62 16.14
C GLY A 471 -28.16 -12.65 15.62
N GLY A 472 -28.89 -11.53 15.72
CA GLY A 472 -30.23 -11.39 15.17
C GLY A 472 -30.27 -11.55 13.65
N LEU A 473 -29.37 -10.84 12.95
CA LEU A 473 -29.25 -10.98 11.49
C LEU A 473 -28.98 -12.44 11.09
N LYS A 474 -28.08 -13.13 11.79
CA LYS A 474 -27.82 -14.55 11.56
C LYS A 474 -29.06 -15.40 11.76
N VAL A 475 -29.78 -15.22 12.87
CA VAL A 475 -30.99 -15.99 13.17
C VAL A 475 -32.06 -15.76 12.09
N PHE A 476 -32.32 -14.50 11.71
CA PHE A 476 -33.39 -14.18 10.76
C PHE A 476 -33.04 -14.52 9.30
N PHE A 477 -31.82 -14.31 8.86
CA PHE A 477 -31.46 -14.50 7.44
C PHE A 477 -30.82 -15.85 7.14
N HIS A 478 -30.20 -16.49 8.14
CA HIS A 478 -29.52 -17.76 7.92
C HIS A 478 -30.26 -18.92 8.62
N ASP A 479 -30.51 -18.83 9.93
CA ASP A 479 -30.98 -19.96 10.69
C ASP A 479 -32.43 -20.34 10.39
N LEU A 480 -33.31 -19.33 10.15
CA LEU A 480 -34.70 -19.58 9.72
C LEU A 480 -34.78 -20.29 8.37
N VAL A 481 -33.78 -20.16 7.51
CA VAL A 481 -33.74 -20.80 6.20
C VAL A 481 -33.05 -22.16 6.25
N ALA A 482 -31.91 -22.23 6.97
CA ALA A 482 -31.02 -23.40 6.98
C ALA A 482 -31.33 -24.44 8.05
N ALA A 483 -31.88 -24.02 9.19
CA ALA A 483 -32.14 -24.91 10.32
C ALA A 483 -33.63 -25.29 10.42
N LYS A 484 -33.92 -26.54 10.81
CA LYS A 484 -35.28 -27.07 11.07
C LYS A 484 -35.33 -27.80 12.42
N GLY A 485 -36.49 -27.82 13.03
CA GLY A 485 -36.70 -28.53 14.29
C GLY A 485 -35.98 -27.94 15.49
N LEU A 486 -35.39 -28.76 16.34
CA LEU A 486 -34.77 -28.37 17.60
C LEU A 486 -33.64 -27.31 17.43
N PRO A 487 -32.71 -27.43 16.45
CA PRO A 487 -31.68 -26.42 16.26
C PRO A 487 -32.22 -25.02 15.99
N LEU A 488 -33.31 -24.89 15.25
CA LEU A 488 -33.96 -23.59 15.01
C LEU A 488 -34.56 -23.01 16.29
N VAL A 489 -35.25 -23.86 17.09
CA VAL A 489 -35.82 -23.42 18.36
C VAL A 489 -34.72 -22.90 19.30
N VAL A 490 -33.60 -23.60 19.37
CA VAL A 490 -32.44 -23.23 20.18
C VAL A 490 -31.84 -21.92 19.72
N SER A 491 -31.73 -21.72 18.42
CA SER A 491 -31.23 -20.47 17.80
C SER A 491 -32.07 -19.26 18.18
N VAL A 492 -33.40 -19.38 17.99
CA VAL A 492 -34.37 -18.31 18.33
C VAL A 492 -34.43 -18.04 19.82
N LEU A 493 -34.41 -19.11 20.64
CA LEU A 493 -34.44 -19.01 22.10
C LEU A 493 -33.17 -18.31 22.63
N SER A 494 -31.99 -18.66 22.12
CA SER A 494 -30.72 -18.02 22.51
C SER A 494 -30.73 -16.52 22.22
N PHE A 495 -31.25 -16.13 21.06
CA PHE A 495 -31.43 -14.72 20.70
C PHE A 495 -32.44 -14.02 21.60
N GLY A 496 -33.58 -14.66 21.89
CA GLY A 496 -34.58 -14.15 22.82
C GLY A 496 -34.02 -13.90 24.22
N VAL A 497 -33.23 -14.84 24.75
CA VAL A 497 -32.55 -14.68 26.05
C VAL A 497 -31.55 -13.52 26.01
N ALA A 498 -30.71 -13.42 24.99
CA ALA A 498 -29.73 -12.33 24.87
C ALA A 498 -30.39 -10.95 24.81
N THR A 499 -31.48 -10.80 24.04
CA THR A 499 -32.25 -9.56 23.95
C THR A 499 -32.98 -9.22 25.25
N ALA A 500 -33.50 -10.22 25.96
CA ALA A 500 -34.11 -10.03 27.28
C ALA A 500 -33.07 -9.53 28.31
N VAL A 501 -31.89 -10.17 28.36
CA VAL A 501 -30.78 -9.71 29.21
C VAL A 501 -30.40 -8.29 28.88
N LEU A 502 -30.24 -7.95 27.58
CA LEU A 502 -29.94 -6.59 27.16
C LEU A 502 -31.02 -5.60 27.65
N SER A 503 -32.29 -5.90 27.45
CA SER A 503 -33.42 -5.05 27.84
C SER A 503 -33.42 -4.75 29.35
N VAL A 504 -33.29 -5.80 30.17
CA VAL A 504 -33.25 -5.65 31.64
C VAL A 504 -32.05 -4.81 32.08
N ILE A 505 -30.88 -5.08 31.53
CA ILE A 505 -29.66 -4.38 31.89
C ILE A 505 -29.71 -2.91 31.42
N MET A 506 -30.23 -2.63 30.23
CA MET A 506 -30.37 -1.25 29.72
C MET A 506 -31.31 -0.42 30.58
N SER A 507 -32.43 -0.99 31.04
CA SER A 507 -33.35 -0.29 31.95
C SER A 507 -32.69 0.04 33.30
N ARG A 508 -31.89 -0.89 33.84
CA ARG A 508 -31.11 -0.65 35.07
C ARG A 508 -29.99 0.37 34.88
N TRP A 509 -29.36 0.36 33.71
CA TRP A 509 -28.31 1.34 33.35
C TRP A 509 -28.85 2.74 33.31
N GLN A 510 -30.03 2.95 32.66
CA GLN A 510 -30.70 4.25 32.60
C GLN A 510 -31.05 4.76 34.00
N LYS A 511 -31.59 3.91 34.88
CA LYS A 511 -31.87 4.29 36.26
C LYS A 511 -30.64 4.72 37.04
N ARG A 512 -29.49 4.03 36.86
CA ARG A 512 -28.21 4.38 37.51
C ARG A 512 -27.63 5.71 37.01
N MET A 513 -27.88 6.07 35.76
CA MET A 513 -27.41 7.35 35.19
C MET A 513 -28.33 8.51 35.53
N ALA A 514 -29.62 8.25 35.82
CA ALA A 514 -30.61 9.24 36.21
C ALA A 514 -30.53 9.65 37.69
N THR A 515 -29.85 8.89 38.55
CA THR A 515 -29.53 9.26 39.93
C THR A 515 -28.04 9.66 40.00
N PRO A 516 -27.72 10.97 39.86
CA PRO A 516 -26.39 11.47 40.13
C PRO A 516 -26.20 11.51 41.64
N ASP A 517 -25.21 10.78 42.10
CA ASP A 517 -24.53 10.94 43.40
C ASP A 517 -25.35 11.08 44.68
N GLU A 518 -25.65 9.95 45.28
CA GLU A 518 -25.30 9.74 46.67
C GLU A 518 -24.18 8.68 46.68
N ALA A 519 -22.94 9.13 46.45
CA ALA A 519 -21.76 8.30 46.67
C ALA A 519 -21.28 8.55 48.11
N PRO A 520 -21.02 7.48 48.89
CA PRO A 520 -20.41 7.60 50.22
C PRO A 520 -18.98 8.07 50.18
#